data_b1a277987bef3dff570a2471f5beae65
#
_entry.id   b1a277987bef3dff570a2471f5beae65
#
_cell.length_a   1.000
_cell.length_b   1.000
_cell.length_c   1.000
_cell.angle_alpha   90.00
_cell.angle_beta   90.00
_cell.angle_gamma   90.00
#
_symmetry.space_group_name_H-M   'P 1'
#
loop_
_entity.id
_entity.type
_entity.pdbx_description
1 polymer ?
#
loop_
_entity_poly.entity_id
_entity_poly.type
_entity_poly.pdbx_seq_one_letter_code
_entity_poly.pdbx_strand_id
1 'polypeptide(L)'
;GQTLMGSNLRDCKWALDFACTQKDADARRIACIGLSYGGRMTMLTAAMDERIKIAVPSGALNVMQERIGNPYSCGGQVIPGLLQYGDVPEIGSLIAPRHCIWETGSQDKLIVPGWKEKAVSRLQRAYKASGHPGRLQIHNFEGGHRWDGTTAWPLIEKLLLGK
;
A
#
# COMPACT_ATOMS: atom_id res chain seq x y z
N GLY A 1 9.91 1.79 -23.19
CA GLY A 1 10.63 2.58 -22.18
C GLY A 1 10.31 2.06 -20.78
N GLN A 2 11.19 2.32 -19.82
CA GLN A 2 10.97 1.97 -18.42
C GLN A 2 10.60 3.24 -17.64
N THR A 3 9.69 3.12 -16.69
CA THR A 3 9.40 4.19 -15.72
C THR A 3 10.26 3.99 -14.47
N LEU A 4 10.53 5.06 -13.73
CA LEU A 4 11.24 4.97 -12.44
C LEU A 4 10.51 4.01 -11.49
N MET A 5 9.19 4.12 -11.43
CA MET A 5 8.36 3.26 -10.58
C MET A 5 8.45 1.77 -11.01
N GLY A 6 8.47 1.50 -12.30
CA GLY A 6 8.64 0.13 -12.81
C GLY A 6 10.01 -0.46 -12.49
N SER A 7 11.08 0.36 -12.56
CA SER A 7 12.43 -0.06 -12.14
C SER A 7 12.48 -0.37 -10.65
N ASN A 8 11.94 0.52 -9.82
CA ASN A 8 11.91 0.32 -8.37
C ASN A 8 11.05 -0.89 -7.96
N LEU A 9 9.95 -1.15 -8.68
CA LEU A 9 9.13 -2.32 -8.43
C LEU A 9 9.88 -3.63 -8.74
N ARG A 10 10.66 -3.66 -9.81
CA ARG A 10 11.55 -4.78 -10.12
C ARG A 10 12.58 -4.96 -9.00
N ASP A 11 13.16 -3.88 -8.49
CA ASP A 11 14.16 -3.93 -7.42
C ASP A 11 13.52 -4.42 -6.11
N CYS A 12 12.29 -3.99 -5.79
CA CYS A 12 11.51 -4.53 -4.66
C CYS A 12 11.26 -6.04 -4.81
N LYS A 13 10.93 -6.50 -6.03
CA LYS A 13 10.74 -7.92 -6.30
C LYS A 13 12.04 -8.71 -6.10
N TRP A 14 13.17 -8.21 -6.60
CA TRP A 14 14.48 -8.85 -6.38
C TRP A 14 14.86 -8.88 -4.90
N ALA A 15 14.62 -7.80 -4.16
CA ALA A 15 14.84 -7.77 -2.71
C ALA A 15 14.00 -8.82 -1.99
N LEU A 16 12.74 -9.00 -2.39
CA LEU A 16 11.86 -10.02 -1.85
C LEU A 16 12.34 -11.44 -2.22
N ASP A 17 12.75 -11.67 -3.47
CA ASP A 17 13.31 -12.93 -3.91
C ASP A 17 14.58 -13.27 -3.10
N PHE A 18 15.49 -12.30 -2.92
CA PHE A 18 16.68 -12.46 -2.09
C PHE A 18 16.32 -12.76 -0.63
N ALA A 19 15.41 -11.99 -0.02
CA ALA A 19 14.99 -12.23 1.36
C ALA A 19 14.45 -13.65 1.57
N CYS A 20 13.69 -14.19 0.62
CA CYS A 20 13.17 -15.54 0.67
C CYS A 20 14.25 -16.65 0.59
N THR A 21 15.47 -16.33 0.15
CA THR A 21 16.60 -17.29 0.13
C THR A 21 17.38 -17.32 1.45
N GLN A 22 17.14 -16.36 2.35
CA GLN A 22 17.89 -16.25 3.59
C GLN A 22 17.44 -17.32 4.60
N LYS A 23 18.38 -17.92 5.31
CA LYS A 23 18.11 -18.99 6.27
C LYS A 23 17.24 -18.55 7.45
N ASP A 24 17.36 -17.28 7.83
CA ASP A 24 16.66 -16.67 8.97
C ASP A 24 15.30 -16.04 8.58
N ALA A 25 14.91 -16.13 7.30
CA ALA A 25 13.65 -15.61 6.79
C ALA A 25 12.63 -16.74 6.54
N ASP A 26 11.40 -16.55 6.98
CA ASP A 26 10.29 -17.44 6.63
C ASP A 26 9.48 -16.80 5.49
N ALA A 27 9.64 -17.33 4.28
CA ALA A 27 8.95 -16.85 3.08
C ALA A 27 7.41 -16.94 3.16
N ARG A 28 6.86 -17.66 4.15
CA ARG A 28 5.41 -17.72 4.40
C ARG A 28 4.90 -16.62 5.33
N ARG A 29 5.80 -15.86 5.95
CA ARG A 29 5.50 -14.84 6.98
C ARG A 29 6.11 -13.50 6.63
N ILE A 30 5.66 -12.89 5.52
CA ILE A 30 6.20 -11.64 5.01
C ILE A 30 5.18 -10.52 5.16
N ALA A 31 5.57 -9.44 5.80
CA ALA A 31 4.89 -8.15 5.75
C ALA A 31 5.69 -7.17 4.90
N CYS A 32 5.00 -6.29 4.17
CA CYS A 32 5.59 -5.18 3.45
C CYS A 32 5.05 -3.86 4.00
N ILE A 33 5.96 -2.95 4.33
CA ILE A 33 5.66 -1.70 5.03
C ILE A 33 6.39 -0.56 4.33
N GLY A 34 5.74 0.58 4.18
CA GLY A 34 6.41 1.75 3.62
C GLY A 34 5.64 3.04 3.79
N LEU A 35 6.36 4.16 3.86
CA LEU A 35 5.81 5.49 3.97
C LEU A 35 5.93 6.26 2.65
N SER A 36 4.90 7.05 2.31
CA SER A 36 4.95 7.99 1.18
C SER A 36 5.18 7.27 -0.16
N TYR A 37 6.26 7.57 -0.85
CA TYR A 37 6.70 6.81 -2.03
C TYR A 37 6.88 5.32 -1.70
N GLY A 38 7.48 5.00 -0.53
CA GLY A 38 7.57 3.63 -0.02
C GLY A 38 6.20 3.00 0.23
N GLY A 39 5.21 3.76 0.67
CA GLY A 39 3.81 3.29 0.79
C GLY A 39 3.22 2.93 -0.58
N ARG A 40 3.53 3.72 -1.61
CA ARG A 40 3.13 3.40 -2.99
C ARG A 40 3.82 2.13 -3.49
N MET A 41 5.12 1.98 -3.22
CA MET A 41 5.87 0.77 -3.57
C MET A 41 5.35 -0.45 -2.80
N THR A 42 4.99 -0.29 -1.52
CA THR A 42 4.35 -1.35 -0.71
C THR A 42 3.06 -1.84 -1.36
N MET A 43 2.17 -0.93 -1.75
CA MET A 43 0.93 -1.26 -2.44
C MET A 43 1.19 -2.05 -3.73
N LEU A 44 2.07 -1.52 -4.60
CA LEU A 44 2.37 -2.12 -5.90
C LEU A 44 3.03 -3.50 -5.74
N THR A 45 4.01 -3.62 -4.85
CA THR A 45 4.71 -4.89 -4.61
C THR A 45 3.75 -5.94 -4.05
N ALA A 46 2.91 -5.58 -3.09
CA ALA A 46 1.93 -6.49 -2.52
C ALA A 46 0.82 -6.86 -3.52
N ALA A 47 0.42 -5.94 -4.39
CA ALA A 47 -0.54 -6.24 -5.46
C ALA A 47 0.00 -7.27 -6.45
N MET A 48 1.30 -7.30 -6.68
CA MET A 48 1.97 -8.16 -7.68
C MET A 48 2.61 -9.42 -7.09
N ASP A 49 2.74 -9.53 -5.77
CA ASP A 49 3.41 -10.68 -5.14
C ASP A 49 2.61 -11.21 -3.93
N GLU A 50 2.06 -12.40 -4.07
CA GLU A 50 1.20 -13.03 -3.06
C GLU A 50 1.96 -13.57 -1.84
N ARG A 51 3.28 -13.60 -1.88
CA ARG A 51 4.13 -13.95 -0.72
C ARG A 51 3.96 -12.94 0.41
N ILE A 52 3.66 -11.67 0.08
CA ILE A 52 3.36 -10.63 1.06
C ILE A 52 1.97 -10.90 1.66
N LYS A 53 1.93 -11.27 2.93
CA LYS A 53 0.70 -11.62 3.66
C LYS A 53 0.00 -10.42 4.29
N ILE A 54 0.79 -9.40 4.63
CA ILE A 54 0.29 -8.14 5.20
C ILE A 54 0.97 -6.98 4.47
N ALA A 55 0.18 -6.06 3.95
CA ALA A 55 0.68 -4.82 3.36
C ALA A 55 0.28 -3.61 4.22
N VAL A 56 1.23 -2.73 4.48
CA VAL A 56 0.99 -1.50 5.25
C VAL A 56 1.48 -0.28 4.48
N PRO A 57 0.72 0.18 3.47
CA PRO A 57 1.02 1.43 2.77
C PRO A 57 0.63 2.63 3.64
N SER A 58 1.60 3.41 4.09
CA SER A 58 1.42 4.60 4.92
C SER A 58 1.63 5.89 4.12
N GLY A 59 0.83 6.92 4.37
CA GLY A 59 0.95 8.25 3.74
C GLY A 59 0.80 8.25 2.21
N ALA A 60 0.05 7.31 1.63
CA ALA A 60 -0.04 7.11 0.18
C ALA A 60 -1.48 6.96 -0.36
N LEU A 61 -2.51 7.09 0.48
CA LEU A 61 -3.89 6.84 0.12
C LEU A 61 -4.57 8.07 -0.49
N ASN A 62 -4.55 8.16 -1.81
CA ASN A 62 -5.27 9.16 -2.61
C ASN A 62 -5.70 8.54 -3.94
N VAL A 63 -6.60 9.20 -4.67
CA VAL A 63 -6.84 8.93 -6.10
C VAL A 63 -5.90 9.78 -6.95
N MET A 64 -5.23 9.19 -7.93
CA MET A 64 -4.28 9.88 -8.80
C MET A 64 -4.96 10.68 -9.91
N GLN A 65 -6.13 10.25 -10.35
CA GLN A 65 -6.89 10.97 -11.38
C GLN A 65 -7.18 12.43 -11.03
N GLU A 66 -7.33 12.74 -9.73
CA GLU A 66 -7.57 14.08 -9.24
C GLU A 66 -6.28 14.92 -9.13
N ARG A 67 -5.12 14.26 -9.24
CA ARG A 67 -3.81 14.92 -9.19
C ARG A 67 -3.32 15.44 -10.54
N ILE A 68 -3.99 15.08 -11.62
CA ILE A 68 -3.67 15.59 -12.96
C ILE A 68 -3.93 17.11 -12.94
N GLY A 69 -2.86 17.89 -12.98
CA GLY A 69 -2.90 19.35 -12.85
C GLY A 69 -2.67 19.92 -11.45
N ASN A 70 -2.44 19.08 -10.45
CA ASN A 70 -2.18 19.52 -9.08
C ASN A 70 -0.83 18.94 -8.58
N PRO A 71 0.24 19.75 -8.43
CA PRO A 71 1.63 19.26 -8.31
C PRO A 71 2.02 18.69 -6.93
N TYR A 72 1.10 18.29 -6.09
CA TYR A 72 1.36 17.81 -4.73
C TYR A 72 1.89 16.37 -4.63
N SER A 73 2.63 15.86 -5.61
CA SER A 73 3.24 14.56 -5.44
C SER A 73 4.59 14.44 -6.14
N CYS A 74 5.41 13.55 -5.65
CA CYS A 74 6.66 13.17 -6.29
C CYS A 74 6.40 12.70 -7.73
N GLY A 75 7.01 13.35 -8.72
CA GLY A 75 6.89 12.98 -10.14
C GLY A 75 7.32 11.55 -10.43
N GLY A 76 8.16 10.96 -9.58
CA GLY A 76 8.53 9.55 -9.65
C GLY A 76 7.37 8.56 -9.48
N GLN A 77 6.21 9.02 -9.01
CA GLN A 77 5.01 8.18 -8.85
C GLN A 77 4.16 8.09 -10.13
N VAL A 78 4.51 8.80 -11.17
CA VAL A 78 3.75 8.80 -12.43
C VAL A 78 4.09 7.56 -13.25
N ILE A 79 3.07 6.79 -13.55
CA ILE A 79 3.13 5.68 -14.52
C ILE A 79 2.25 6.08 -15.70
N PRO A 80 2.84 6.45 -16.86
CA PRO A 80 2.06 6.83 -18.04
C PRO A 80 1.07 5.74 -18.44
N GLY A 81 -0.17 6.13 -18.68
CA GLY A 81 -1.23 5.22 -19.10
C GLY A 81 -1.88 4.38 -17.97
N LEU A 82 -1.37 4.44 -16.73
CA LEU A 82 -1.91 3.62 -15.62
C LEU A 82 -3.41 3.83 -15.41
N LEU A 83 -3.87 5.06 -15.48
CA LEU A 83 -5.28 5.40 -15.24
C LEU A 83 -6.26 4.82 -16.26
N GLN A 84 -5.77 4.28 -17.37
CA GLN A 84 -6.60 3.52 -18.35
C GLN A 84 -7.01 2.15 -17.77
N TYR A 85 -6.26 1.63 -16.80
CA TYR A 85 -6.47 0.32 -16.16
C TYR A 85 -7.03 0.42 -14.76
N GLY A 86 -6.70 1.47 -14.05
CA GLY A 86 -7.14 1.71 -12.68
C GLY A 86 -6.32 2.79 -12.00
N ASP A 87 -6.79 3.21 -10.86
CA ASP A 87 -6.13 4.15 -9.96
C ASP A 87 -5.62 3.41 -8.71
N VAL A 88 -5.11 4.14 -7.74
CA VAL A 88 -4.59 3.64 -6.46
C VAL A 88 -5.53 2.63 -5.80
N PRO A 89 -6.84 2.91 -5.65
CA PRO A 89 -7.73 1.94 -5.01
C PRO A 89 -7.94 0.65 -5.81
N GLU A 90 -7.96 0.70 -7.15
CA GLU A 90 -8.07 -0.53 -7.95
C GLU A 90 -6.84 -1.40 -7.80
N ILE A 91 -5.65 -0.79 -7.87
CA ILE A 91 -4.39 -1.52 -7.67
C ILE A 91 -4.28 -2.04 -6.24
N GLY A 92 -4.61 -1.21 -5.23
CA GLY A 92 -4.66 -1.64 -3.84
C GLY A 92 -5.66 -2.76 -3.59
N SER A 93 -6.71 -2.85 -4.40
CA SER A 93 -7.72 -3.91 -4.32
C SER A 93 -7.18 -5.29 -4.74
N LEU A 94 -6.11 -5.35 -5.55
CA LEU A 94 -5.44 -6.60 -5.92
C LEU A 94 -4.74 -7.28 -4.72
N ILE A 95 -4.59 -6.58 -3.60
CA ILE A 95 -4.08 -7.16 -2.35
C ILE A 95 -5.13 -8.08 -1.72
N ALA A 96 -6.42 -7.81 -1.92
CA ALA A 96 -7.48 -8.65 -1.37
C ALA A 96 -7.34 -10.12 -1.86
N PRO A 97 -7.64 -11.12 -1.03
CA PRO A 97 -8.21 -11.03 0.33
C PRO A 97 -7.17 -10.95 1.46
N ARG A 98 -5.90 -10.64 1.17
CA ARG A 98 -4.83 -10.51 2.16
C ARG A 98 -5.02 -9.27 3.03
N HIS A 99 -4.36 -9.23 4.20
CA HIS A 99 -4.46 -8.09 5.10
C HIS A 99 -3.80 -6.84 4.51
N CYS A 100 -4.51 -5.72 4.54
CA CYS A 100 -4.00 -4.44 4.11
C CYS A 100 -4.42 -3.35 5.11
N ILE A 101 -3.43 -2.61 5.63
CA ILE A 101 -3.66 -1.51 6.58
C ILE A 101 -3.15 -0.24 5.91
N TRP A 102 -4.05 0.67 5.57
CA TRP A 102 -3.67 1.99 5.09
C TRP A 102 -3.57 2.95 6.26
N GLU A 103 -2.41 3.56 6.44
CA GLU A 103 -2.19 4.56 7.48
C GLU A 103 -2.18 5.97 6.89
N THR A 104 -2.88 6.89 7.54
CA THR A 104 -2.93 8.30 7.17
C THR A 104 -2.90 9.19 8.40
N GLY A 105 -2.00 10.18 8.41
CA GLY A 105 -1.99 11.21 9.44
C GLY A 105 -3.09 12.26 9.20
N SER A 106 -3.79 12.66 10.26
CA SER A 106 -4.85 13.67 10.20
C SER A 106 -4.35 15.06 9.77
N GLN A 107 -3.04 15.31 9.95
CA GLN A 107 -2.36 16.56 9.59
C GLN A 107 -1.45 16.39 8.36
N ASP A 108 -1.56 15.26 7.65
CA ASP A 108 -0.76 15.01 6.45
C ASP A 108 -1.31 15.81 5.27
N LYS A 109 -0.62 16.90 4.92
CA LYS A 109 -1.00 17.80 3.82
C LYS A 109 -0.91 17.17 2.43
N LEU A 110 -0.26 16.01 2.30
CA LEU A 110 -0.17 15.27 1.04
C LEU A 110 -1.40 14.36 0.82
N ILE A 111 -2.20 14.15 1.85
CA ILE A 111 -3.45 13.40 1.78
C ILE A 111 -4.61 14.39 1.67
N VAL A 112 -5.25 14.40 0.52
CA VAL A 112 -6.39 15.30 0.26
C VAL A 112 -7.67 14.61 0.73
N PRO A 113 -8.44 15.19 1.68
CA PRO A 113 -9.60 14.54 2.28
C PRO A 113 -10.55 13.94 1.25
N GLY A 114 -11.16 14.71 0.36
CA GLY A 114 -12.12 14.16 -0.61
C GLY A 114 -11.55 13.07 -1.54
N TRP A 115 -10.25 13.06 -1.78
CA TRP A 115 -9.59 12.03 -2.59
C TRP A 115 -9.34 10.75 -1.78
N LYS A 116 -9.02 10.91 -0.51
CA LYS A 116 -8.87 9.77 0.41
C LYS A 116 -10.20 9.02 0.56
N GLU A 117 -11.29 9.71 0.80
CA GLU A 117 -12.62 9.11 0.98
C GLU A 117 -13.06 8.35 -0.29
N LYS A 118 -12.81 8.91 -1.48
CA LYS A 118 -13.04 8.20 -2.75
C LYS A 118 -12.25 6.89 -2.82
N ALA A 119 -10.96 6.93 -2.46
CA ALA A 119 -10.11 5.74 -2.47
C ALA A 119 -10.57 4.70 -1.44
N VAL A 120 -10.87 5.11 -0.21
CA VAL A 120 -11.38 4.24 0.85
C VAL A 120 -12.66 3.53 0.42
N SER A 121 -13.64 4.27 -0.11
CA SER A 121 -14.91 3.70 -0.56
C SER A 121 -14.72 2.61 -1.62
N ARG A 122 -13.80 2.82 -2.56
CA ARG A 122 -13.51 1.86 -3.64
C ARG A 122 -12.80 0.61 -3.10
N LEU A 123 -11.82 0.77 -2.20
CA LEU A 123 -11.15 -0.34 -1.51
C LEU A 123 -12.12 -1.19 -0.68
N GLN A 124 -13.00 -0.54 0.10
CA GLN A 124 -13.99 -1.22 0.92
C GLN A 124 -14.94 -2.07 0.09
N ARG A 125 -15.40 -1.56 -1.07
CA ARG A 125 -16.24 -2.34 -2.00
C ARG A 125 -15.52 -3.60 -2.50
N ALA A 126 -14.23 -3.47 -2.87
CA ALA A 126 -13.45 -4.59 -3.36
C ALA A 126 -13.24 -5.66 -2.28
N TYR A 127 -12.88 -5.25 -1.06
CA TYR A 127 -12.70 -6.19 0.06
C TYR A 127 -14.03 -6.83 0.49
N LYS A 128 -15.14 -6.12 0.41
CA LYS A 128 -16.48 -6.70 0.60
C LYS A 128 -16.78 -7.74 -0.47
N ALA A 129 -16.51 -7.43 -1.74
CA ALA A 129 -16.71 -8.37 -2.86
C ALA A 129 -15.81 -9.61 -2.75
N SER A 130 -14.61 -9.49 -2.18
CA SER A 130 -13.72 -10.64 -1.91
C SER A 130 -14.17 -11.53 -0.74
N GLY A 131 -15.25 -11.18 -0.03
CA GLY A 131 -15.73 -11.90 1.15
C GLY A 131 -14.94 -11.62 2.43
N HIS A 132 -13.97 -10.71 2.42
CA HIS A 132 -13.05 -10.48 3.55
C HIS A 132 -12.96 -9.00 3.96
N PRO A 133 -14.10 -8.31 4.22
CA PRO A 133 -14.08 -6.87 4.51
C PRO A 133 -13.26 -6.51 5.75
N GLY A 134 -13.17 -7.40 6.74
CA GLY A 134 -12.39 -7.18 7.97
C GLY A 134 -10.87 -7.28 7.79
N ARG A 135 -10.38 -7.65 6.61
CA ARG A 135 -8.94 -7.67 6.31
C ARG A 135 -8.42 -6.36 5.73
N LEU A 136 -9.30 -5.42 5.43
CA LEU A 136 -8.94 -4.03 5.12
C LEU A 136 -9.11 -3.17 6.36
N GLN A 137 -8.08 -2.45 6.75
CA GLN A 137 -8.13 -1.46 7.81
C GLN A 137 -7.67 -0.09 7.28
N ILE A 138 -8.37 0.95 7.71
CA ILE A 138 -8.00 2.34 7.43
C ILE A 138 -7.68 2.97 8.78
N HIS A 139 -6.39 3.15 9.04
CA HIS A 139 -5.89 3.73 10.27
C HIS A 139 -5.63 5.22 10.09
N ASN A 140 -6.45 6.04 10.74
CA ASN A 140 -6.24 7.48 10.81
C ASN A 140 -5.64 7.81 12.18
N PHE A 141 -4.39 8.26 12.20
CA PHE A 141 -3.72 8.65 13.44
C PHE A 141 -3.56 10.18 13.53
N GLU A 142 -3.38 10.67 14.73
CA GLU A 142 -3.08 12.09 14.94
C GLU A 142 -1.61 12.35 14.61
N GLY A 143 -1.37 13.19 13.60
CA GLY A 143 -0.02 13.55 13.16
C GLY A 143 0.09 13.89 11.69
N GLY A 144 1.31 14.24 11.28
CA GLY A 144 1.65 14.60 9.92
C GLY A 144 2.06 13.41 9.06
N HIS A 145 2.90 13.70 8.06
CA HIS A 145 3.41 12.72 7.10
C HIS A 145 4.50 11.82 7.73
N ARG A 146 4.12 10.80 8.46
CA ARG A 146 5.02 9.87 9.16
C ARG A 146 4.46 8.46 9.19
N TRP A 147 5.31 7.50 9.51
CA TRP A 147 4.91 6.17 9.91
C TRP A 147 4.34 6.20 11.34
N ASP A 148 3.27 5.45 11.60
CA ASP A 148 2.69 5.32 12.95
C ASP A 148 2.84 3.91 13.54
N GLY A 149 2.33 2.91 12.89
CA GLY A 149 2.52 1.50 13.26
C GLY A 149 1.64 0.98 14.39
N THR A 150 0.92 1.84 15.12
CA THR A 150 0.13 1.43 16.31
C THR A 150 -0.93 0.36 16.00
N THR A 151 -1.51 0.39 14.81
CA THR A 151 -2.45 -0.64 14.35
C THR A 151 -1.74 -1.80 13.64
N ALA A 152 -0.66 -1.50 12.93
CA ALA A 152 0.01 -2.49 12.10
C ALA A 152 0.81 -3.51 12.90
N TRP A 153 1.59 -3.06 13.89
CA TRP A 153 2.46 -3.94 14.66
C TRP A 153 1.70 -5.05 15.39
N PRO A 154 0.64 -4.79 16.15
CA PRO A 154 -0.10 -5.86 16.82
C PRO A 154 -0.68 -6.89 15.85
N LEU A 155 -1.12 -6.47 14.67
CA LEU A 155 -1.63 -7.39 13.66
C LEU A 155 -0.51 -8.25 13.06
N ILE A 156 0.65 -7.66 12.79
CA ILE A 156 1.83 -8.36 12.27
C ILE A 156 2.29 -9.40 13.29
N GLU A 157 2.43 -9.04 14.54
CA GLU A 157 2.84 -9.94 15.62
C GLU A 157 1.86 -11.11 15.76
N LYS A 158 0.57 -10.80 15.79
CA LYS A 158 -0.48 -11.83 15.90
C LYS A 158 -0.47 -12.81 14.71
N LEU A 159 -0.43 -12.30 13.48
CA LEU A 159 -0.63 -13.13 12.29
C LEU A 159 0.65 -13.80 11.79
N LEU A 160 1.80 -13.15 11.96
CA LEU A 160 3.06 -13.69 11.45
C LEU A 160 3.93 -14.33 12.54
N LEU A 161 3.84 -13.89 13.79
CA LEU A 161 4.68 -14.37 14.86
C LEU A 161 3.91 -15.23 15.90
N GLY A 162 2.57 -15.24 15.85
CA GLY A 162 1.73 -16.01 16.77
C GLY A 162 1.78 -15.51 18.21
N LYS A 163 2.02 -14.21 18.42
CA LYS A 163 2.14 -13.56 19.73
C LYS A 163 0.84 -12.87 20.13
#